data_0b4a5842f0db5073d45e35de8598a530
#
_entry.id   0b4a5842f0db5073d45e35de8598a530
#
_cell.length_a   1.000
_cell.length_b   1.000
_cell.length_c   1.000
_cell.angle_alpha   90.00
_cell.angle_beta   90.00
_cell.angle_gamma   90.00
#
_symmetry.space_group_name_H-M   'P 1'
#
loop_
_entity.id
_entity.type
_entity.pdbx_description
1 polymer ?
#
loop_
_entity_poly.entity_id
_entity_poly.type
_entity_poly.pdbx_seq_one_letter_code
_entity_poly.pdbx_strand_id
1 'polypeptide(L)'
;MRGYGGIKTAQSKKVMPNDTAADVGDEPKMLATQGFDVFIGKNRKKTAALADVGKKPIVMDDGFQNPTVHKDISVLVFNKRIGLGNGFMLPSGPLREPLRLGLARADAVIIVKSDSGKSNVKSTIAKRAPHLPIFFSTNKTTAPGLTGNVIAFAGIGYPEKFFGALRKLPKIRIIDTIPFSDHHEYTQNEMVELLSRAKKHDAKLICTEKDWIKLPENIRKKIKFAPLDTTIEPGFYSWLKTRGIK
;
A
#
# COMPACT_ATOMS: atom_id res chain seq x y z
N MET A 1 -2.73 -6.87 -10.34
CA MET A 1 -2.71 -5.46 -9.89
C MET A 1 -3.68 -4.60 -10.68
N ARG A 2 -4.39 -3.71 -10.03
CA ARG A 2 -5.26 -2.74 -10.68
C ARG A 2 -4.40 -1.52 -10.98
N GLY A 3 -3.97 -1.33 -12.23
CA GLY A 3 -3.27 -0.12 -12.65
C GLY A 3 -4.23 1.07 -12.66
N TYR A 4 -4.49 1.69 -11.51
CA TYR A 4 -5.07 3.03 -11.48
C TYR A 4 -3.94 4.02 -11.80
N GLY A 5 -4.13 4.81 -12.84
CA GLY A 5 -3.28 5.95 -13.17
C GLY A 5 -2.19 5.74 -14.22
N GLY A 6 -1.86 4.53 -14.63
CA GLY A 6 -0.86 4.33 -15.69
C GLY A 6 -1.45 4.45 -17.08
N ILE A 7 -0.83 5.26 -17.94
CA ILE A 7 -1.28 5.53 -19.33
C ILE A 7 -1.13 4.27 -20.21
N LYS A 8 -0.15 3.39 -19.93
CA LYS A 8 0.23 2.25 -20.79
C LYS A 8 -0.29 0.88 -20.34
N THR A 9 -1.41 0.82 -19.60
CA THR A 9 -1.94 -0.45 -19.07
C THR A 9 -2.89 -1.19 -20.03
N ALA A 10 -3.07 -0.74 -21.27
CA ALA A 10 -3.97 -1.39 -22.24
C ALA A 10 -3.53 -2.83 -22.55
N GLN A 11 -2.23 -3.07 -22.64
CA GLN A 11 -1.63 -4.40 -22.83
C GLN A 11 -1.04 -4.93 -21.52
N SER A 12 -1.13 -6.26 -21.34
CA SER A 12 -0.45 -6.92 -20.21
C SER A 12 1.05 -6.88 -20.41
N LYS A 13 1.80 -6.42 -19.41
CA LYS A 13 3.27 -6.33 -19.47
C LYS A 13 3.91 -6.53 -18.11
N LYS A 14 5.18 -6.93 -18.08
CA LYS A 14 6.06 -6.86 -16.91
C LYS A 14 6.49 -5.40 -16.73
N VAL A 15 6.54 -4.94 -15.49
CA VAL A 15 7.11 -3.63 -15.14
C VAL A 15 8.62 -3.71 -15.21
N MET A 16 9.21 -2.83 -15.99
CA MET A 16 10.66 -2.78 -16.23
C MET A 16 11.32 -1.66 -15.39
N PRO A 17 12.64 -1.75 -15.14
CA PRO A 17 13.37 -0.71 -14.38
C PRO A 17 13.21 0.69 -14.96
N ASN A 18 13.12 0.82 -16.28
CA ASN A 18 13.01 2.10 -16.99
C ASN A 18 11.56 2.64 -17.08
N ASP A 19 10.54 1.86 -16.66
CA ASP A 19 9.18 2.38 -16.62
C ASP A 19 9.07 3.45 -15.52
N THR A 20 8.31 4.52 -15.79
CA THR A 20 8.01 5.55 -14.80
C THR A 20 6.73 5.23 -14.03
N ALA A 21 6.51 5.90 -12.89
CA ALA A 21 5.26 5.79 -12.14
C ALA A 21 4.04 6.24 -12.98
N ALA A 22 4.22 7.25 -13.84
CA ALA A 22 3.19 7.70 -14.78
C ALA A 22 2.81 6.61 -15.82
N ASP A 23 3.79 5.81 -16.26
CA ASP A 23 3.54 4.73 -17.23
C ASP A 23 2.79 3.54 -16.63
N VAL A 24 3.15 3.12 -15.43
CA VAL A 24 2.72 1.83 -14.86
C VAL A 24 1.91 1.96 -13.57
N GLY A 25 1.83 3.14 -12.98
CA GLY A 25 1.22 3.43 -11.69
C GLY A 25 2.23 3.40 -10.54
N ASP A 26 1.93 4.17 -9.48
CA ASP A 26 2.82 4.35 -8.32
C ASP A 26 3.15 3.03 -7.62
N GLU A 27 2.11 2.26 -7.26
CA GLU A 27 2.27 1.00 -6.52
C GLU A 27 3.00 -0.09 -7.31
N PRO A 28 2.68 -0.35 -8.60
CA PRO A 28 3.47 -1.27 -9.42
C PRO A 28 4.94 -0.88 -9.51
N LYS A 29 5.21 0.42 -9.71
CA LYS A 29 6.59 0.91 -9.79
C LYS A 29 7.32 0.74 -8.46
N MET A 30 6.67 1.06 -7.34
CA MET A 30 7.22 0.89 -6.00
C MET A 30 7.61 -0.57 -5.74
N LEU A 31 6.71 -1.52 -5.97
CA LEU A 31 6.99 -2.94 -5.77
C LEU A 31 8.10 -3.46 -6.68
N ALA A 32 8.14 -3.04 -7.95
CA ALA A 32 9.22 -3.40 -8.86
C ALA A 32 10.58 -2.85 -8.40
N THR A 33 10.61 -1.66 -7.81
CA THR A 33 11.83 -1.07 -7.24
C THR A 33 12.32 -1.83 -5.99
N GLN A 34 11.40 -2.48 -5.27
CA GLN A 34 11.71 -3.37 -4.15
C GLN A 34 12.19 -4.77 -4.58
N GLY A 35 12.30 -5.03 -5.89
CA GLY A 35 12.82 -6.28 -6.45
C GLY A 35 11.77 -7.35 -6.75
N PHE A 36 10.47 -7.03 -6.65
CA PHE A 36 9.41 -7.96 -7.04
C PHE A 36 9.22 -8.00 -8.56
N ASP A 37 8.92 -9.18 -9.10
CA ASP A 37 8.41 -9.33 -10.46
C ASP A 37 6.96 -8.84 -10.51
N VAL A 38 6.74 -7.67 -11.11
CA VAL A 38 5.42 -7.02 -11.16
C VAL A 38 4.87 -7.04 -12.57
N PHE A 39 3.63 -7.48 -12.70
CA PHE A 39 2.90 -7.53 -13.98
C PHE A 39 1.63 -6.69 -13.88
N ILE A 40 1.36 -5.90 -14.91
CA ILE A 40 0.20 -5.01 -14.98
C ILE A 40 -0.60 -5.25 -16.26
N GLY A 41 -1.89 -4.96 -16.24
CA GLY A 41 -2.76 -5.05 -17.42
C GLY A 41 -4.24 -5.01 -17.05
N LYS A 42 -5.06 -4.48 -17.96
CA LYS A 42 -6.52 -4.46 -17.80
C LYS A 42 -7.13 -5.86 -17.84
N ASN A 43 -6.61 -6.72 -18.71
CA ASN A 43 -7.06 -8.11 -18.80
C ASN A 43 -6.31 -8.99 -17.80
N ARG A 44 -6.94 -9.27 -16.66
CA ARG A 44 -6.35 -10.05 -15.56
C ARG A 44 -5.94 -11.46 -15.97
N LYS A 45 -6.74 -12.13 -16.83
CA LYS A 45 -6.42 -13.48 -17.32
C LYS A 45 -5.14 -13.48 -18.15
N LYS A 46 -5.00 -12.54 -19.10
CA LYS A 46 -3.77 -12.40 -19.89
C LYS A 46 -2.58 -12.01 -19.01
N THR A 47 -2.79 -11.13 -18.03
CA THR A 47 -1.72 -10.70 -17.12
C THR A 47 -1.25 -11.85 -16.22
N ALA A 48 -2.16 -12.66 -15.70
CA ALA A 48 -1.83 -13.83 -14.90
C ALA A 48 -1.05 -14.87 -15.73
N ALA A 49 -1.49 -15.15 -16.96
CA ALA A 49 -0.78 -16.05 -17.87
C ALA A 49 0.63 -15.57 -18.20
N LEU A 50 0.82 -14.25 -18.33
CA LEU A 50 2.16 -13.66 -18.54
C LEU A 50 3.04 -13.78 -17.28
N ALA A 51 2.46 -13.73 -16.09
CA ALA A 51 3.17 -13.83 -14.82
C ALA A 51 3.49 -15.28 -14.44
N ASP A 52 2.81 -16.26 -15.03
CA ASP A 52 2.96 -17.70 -14.75
C ASP A 52 4.21 -18.28 -15.45
N VAL A 53 5.36 -17.79 -15.02
CA VAL A 53 6.66 -18.17 -15.58
C VAL A 53 7.45 -19.03 -14.59
N GLY A 54 6.88 -20.15 -14.12
CA GLY A 54 7.68 -21.13 -13.43
C GLY A 54 7.39 -21.37 -11.95
N LYS A 55 6.18 -21.79 -11.64
CA LYS A 55 5.81 -22.38 -10.31
C LYS A 55 5.95 -21.45 -9.09
N LYS A 56 6.08 -20.14 -9.27
CA LYS A 56 6.06 -19.17 -8.18
C LYS A 56 4.62 -18.76 -7.88
N PRO A 57 4.26 -18.53 -6.61
CA PRO A 57 2.96 -17.98 -6.27
C PRO A 57 2.71 -16.62 -6.93
N ILE A 58 1.53 -16.43 -7.52
CA ILE A 58 1.11 -15.15 -8.09
C ILE A 58 0.19 -14.45 -7.09
N VAL A 59 0.59 -13.28 -6.63
CA VAL A 59 -0.23 -12.45 -5.74
C VAL A 59 -1.01 -11.43 -6.57
N MET A 60 -2.34 -11.51 -6.50
CA MET A 60 -3.23 -10.53 -7.13
C MET A 60 -3.60 -9.45 -6.11
N ASP A 61 -3.04 -8.26 -6.29
CA ASP A 61 -3.47 -7.10 -5.53
C ASP A 61 -4.83 -6.60 -6.01
N ASP A 62 -5.75 -6.34 -5.06
CA ASP A 62 -7.12 -5.92 -5.33
C ASP A 62 -7.86 -6.88 -6.31
N GLY A 63 -7.59 -8.17 -6.20
CA GLY A 63 -8.12 -9.20 -7.11
C GLY A 63 -9.36 -9.92 -6.62
N PHE A 64 -9.82 -9.67 -5.39
CA PHE A 64 -10.86 -10.49 -4.74
C PHE A 64 -12.17 -10.53 -5.53
N GLN A 65 -12.67 -9.40 -6.03
CA GLN A 65 -13.90 -9.32 -6.82
C GLN A 65 -13.72 -9.71 -8.30
N ASN A 66 -12.49 -9.99 -8.75
CA ASN A 66 -12.28 -10.34 -10.16
C ASN A 66 -12.64 -11.80 -10.43
N PRO A 67 -13.61 -12.12 -11.32
CA PRO A 67 -14.04 -13.48 -11.58
C PRO A 67 -13.24 -14.18 -12.68
N THR A 68 -12.37 -13.48 -13.41
CA THR A 68 -11.75 -13.99 -14.63
C THR A 68 -10.54 -14.87 -14.40
N VAL A 69 -10.01 -14.90 -13.18
CA VAL A 69 -8.86 -15.72 -12.77
C VAL A 69 -9.27 -16.54 -11.57
N HIS A 70 -9.02 -17.85 -11.63
CA HIS A 70 -9.16 -18.71 -10.46
C HIS A 70 -8.15 -18.29 -9.39
N LYS A 71 -8.55 -18.36 -8.13
CA LYS A 71 -7.71 -18.04 -6.98
C LYS A 71 -7.71 -19.24 -6.04
N ASP A 72 -6.54 -19.82 -5.80
CA ASP A 72 -6.37 -20.95 -4.88
C ASP A 72 -6.56 -20.50 -3.42
N ILE A 73 -6.19 -19.27 -3.12
CA ILE A 73 -6.35 -18.65 -1.81
C ILE A 73 -6.87 -17.21 -1.99
N SER A 74 -7.89 -16.86 -1.25
CA SER A 74 -8.50 -15.54 -1.23
C SER A 74 -8.51 -14.97 0.18
N VAL A 75 -7.80 -13.85 0.38
CA VAL A 75 -7.66 -13.20 1.69
C VAL A 75 -8.38 -11.86 1.68
N LEU A 76 -9.27 -11.64 2.64
CA LEU A 76 -9.88 -10.33 2.87
C LEU A 76 -9.04 -9.52 3.85
N VAL A 77 -8.83 -8.25 3.53
CA VAL A 77 -8.08 -7.32 4.39
C VAL A 77 -9.01 -6.21 4.89
N PHE A 78 -9.06 -6.05 6.20
CA PHE A 78 -9.82 -4.97 6.86
C PHE A 78 -8.90 -4.07 7.65
N ASN A 79 -9.16 -2.77 7.62
CA ASN A 79 -8.51 -1.81 8.52
C ASN A 79 -9.30 -1.73 9.82
N LYS A 80 -8.67 -1.95 10.97
CA LYS A 80 -9.33 -1.93 12.29
C LYS A 80 -10.00 -0.58 12.59
N ARG A 81 -9.49 0.53 12.08
CA ARG A 81 -10.06 1.86 12.30
C ARG A 81 -11.40 2.03 11.58
N ILE A 82 -11.46 1.62 10.32
CA ILE A 82 -12.65 1.77 9.47
C ILE A 82 -13.63 0.62 9.72
N GLY A 83 -13.09 -0.60 9.88
CA GLY A 83 -13.87 -1.81 10.03
C GLY A 83 -14.78 -2.06 8.85
N LEU A 84 -16.05 -2.22 9.13
CA LEU A 84 -17.12 -2.37 8.13
C LEU A 84 -17.82 -1.03 7.82
N GLY A 85 -17.38 0.07 8.45
CA GLY A 85 -18.07 1.35 8.37
C GLY A 85 -19.51 1.23 8.86
N ASN A 86 -20.45 1.73 8.07
CA ASN A 86 -21.89 1.60 8.29
C ASN A 86 -22.48 0.26 7.79
N GLY A 87 -21.64 -0.62 7.23
CA GLY A 87 -22.05 -1.94 6.73
C GLY A 87 -22.69 -1.94 5.34
N PHE A 88 -22.86 -0.78 4.73
CA PHE A 88 -23.41 -0.65 3.38
C PHE A 88 -22.32 -0.76 2.30
N MET A 89 -22.77 -1.06 1.08
CA MET A 89 -21.92 -1.07 -0.12
C MET A 89 -21.75 0.34 -0.69
N LEU A 90 -20.73 0.51 -1.51
CA LEU A 90 -20.54 1.70 -2.32
C LEU A 90 -21.79 2.00 -3.16
N PRO A 91 -22.21 3.27 -3.29
CA PRO A 91 -21.57 4.49 -2.74
C PRO A 91 -21.98 4.82 -1.30
N SER A 92 -22.96 4.14 -0.71
CA SER A 92 -23.53 4.46 0.61
C SER A 92 -22.66 4.02 1.78
N GLY A 93 -21.67 3.17 1.56
CA GLY A 93 -20.74 2.68 2.57
C GLY A 93 -19.44 2.17 1.96
N PRO A 94 -18.50 1.65 2.77
CA PRO A 94 -17.16 1.30 2.31
C PRO A 94 -17.06 -0.09 1.66
N LEU A 95 -18.10 -0.92 1.73
CA LEU A 95 -18.02 -2.28 1.23
C LEU A 95 -18.18 -2.32 -0.30
N ARG A 96 -17.39 -3.14 -0.97
CA ARG A 96 -17.49 -3.37 -2.44
C ARG A 96 -18.54 -4.40 -2.80
N GLU A 97 -18.92 -5.25 -1.83
CA GLU A 97 -19.92 -6.30 -1.96
C GLU A 97 -20.54 -6.61 -0.60
N PRO A 98 -21.70 -7.32 -0.56
CA PRO A 98 -22.29 -7.74 0.70
C PRO A 98 -21.30 -8.58 1.51
N LEU A 99 -21.10 -8.24 2.79
CA LEU A 99 -20.13 -8.90 3.66
C LEU A 99 -20.30 -10.44 3.67
N ARG A 100 -21.55 -10.91 3.68
CA ARG A 100 -21.85 -12.36 3.68
C ARG A 100 -21.26 -13.06 2.45
N LEU A 101 -21.37 -12.45 1.27
CA LEU A 101 -20.86 -13.03 0.02
C LEU A 101 -19.33 -12.99 -0.03
N GLY A 102 -18.72 -11.92 0.45
CA GLY A 102 -17.27 -11.83 0.57
C GLY A 102 -16.70 -12.88 1.53
N LEU A 103 -17.29 -13.02 2.73
CA LEU A 103 -16.84 -14.01 3.71
C LEU A 103 -17.01 -15.45 3.22
N ALA A 104 -18.08 -15.74 2.44
CA ALA A 104 -18.32 -17.08 1.88
C ALA A 104 -17.26 -17.54 0.87
N ARG A 105 -16.52 -16.59 0.27
CA ARG A 105 -15.48 -16.89 -0.74
C ARG A 105 -14.06 -16.69 -0.20
N ALA A 106 -13.92 -16.19 1.01
CA ALA A 106 -12.62 -15.98 1.63
C ALA A 106 -12.09 -17.26 2.27
N ASP A 107 -10.79 -17.46 2.24
CA ASP A 107 -10.08 -18.50 2.95
C ASP A 107 -9.49 -18.01 4.27
N ALA A 108 -9.21 -16.72 4.36
CA ALA A 108 -8.71 -16.06 5.57
C ALA A 108 -9.05 -14.58 5.60
N VAL A 109 -8.89 -13.99 6.77
CA VAL A 109 -9.03 -12.55 6.99
C VAL A 109 -7.78 -12.00 7.66
N ILE A 110 -7.29 -10.85 7.17
CA ILE A 110 -6.25 -10.06 7.84
C ILE A 110 -6.88 -8.76 8.34
N ILE A 111 -6.66 -8.44 9.61
CA ILE A 111 -7.06 -7.16 10.19
C ILE A 111 -5.81 -6.33 10.46
N VAL A 112 -5.66 -5.25 9.71
CA VAL A 112 -4.58 -4.28 9.92
C VAL A 112 -4.86 -3.50 11.20
N LYS A 113 -4.00 -3.65 12.21
CA LYS A 113 -4.11 -2.94 13.49
C LYS A 113 -3.96 -1.44 13.30
N SER A 114 -4.62 -0.67 14.14
CA SER A 114 -4.53 0.80 14.16
C SER A 114 -4.55 1.25 15.61
N ASP A 115 -3.77 2.27 15.92
CA ASP A 115 -3.74 2.91 17.24
C ASP A 115 -5.06 3.59 17.60
N SER A 116 -5.86 3.92 16.58
CA SER A 116 -7.16 4.57 16.74
C SER A 116 -8.29 3.75 16.14
N GLY A 117 -9.45 3.78 16.77
CA GLY A 117 -10.67 3.13 16.30
C GLY A 117 -11.03 1.86 17.07
N LYS A 118 -12.30 1.79 17.44
CA LYS A 118 -12.91 0.66 18.19
C LYS A 118 -13.88 -0.10 17.28
N SER A 119 -13.48 -0.46 16.05
CA SER A 119 -14.40 -1.23 15.22
C SER A 119 -14.54 -2.66 15.75
N ASN A 120 -15.76 -3.16 15.66
CA ASN A 120 -16.12 -4.52 16.03
C ASN A 120 -15.91 -5.54 14.88
N VAL A 121 -15.08 -5.18 13.88
CA VAL A 121 -14.86 -6.01 12.67
C VAL A 121 -14.47 -7.45 13.02
N LYS A 122 -13.57 -7.65 14.00
CA LYS A 122 -13.15 -8.99 14.44
C LYS A 122 -14.32 -9.81 14.95
N SER A 123 -15.08 -9.28 15.92
CA SER A 123 -16.21 -9.98 16.54
C SER A 123 -17.33 -10.24 15.55
N THR A 124 -17.58 -9.29 14.64
CA THR A 124 -18.58 -9.46 13.58
C THR A 124 -18.20 -10.58 12.61
N ILE A 125 -16.93 -10.64 12.18
CA ILE A 125 -16.45 -11.70 11.28
C ILE A 125 -16.48 -13.06 12.00
N ALA A 126 -15.93 -13.14 13.22
CA ALA A 126 -15.93 -14.38 14.00
C ALA A 126 -17.34 -14.94 14.24
N LYS A 127 -18.34 -14.06 14.43
CA LYS A 127 -19.74 -14.46 14.57
C LYS A 127 -20.37 -14.95 13.25
N ARG A 128 -20.05 -14.29 12.12
CA ARG A 128 -20.68 -14.57 10.82
C ARG A 128 -19.99 -15.67 10.01
N ALA A 129 -18.70 -15.88 10.25
CA ALA A 129 -17.87 -16.84 9.56
C ALA A 129 -16.84 -17.46 10.54
N PRO A 130 -17.30 -18.26 11.54
CA PRO A 130 -16.42 -18.79 12.60
C PRO A 130 -15.37 -19.77 12.08
N HIS A 131 -15.52 -20.28 10.86
CA HIS A 131 -14.57 -21.19 10.20
C HIS A 131 -13.37 -20.44 9.59
N LEU A 132 -13.47 -19.12 9.40
CA LEU A 132 -12.38 -18.34 8.79
C LEU A 132 -11.30 -17.99 9.82
N PRO A 133 -10.03 -18.33 9.57
CA PRO A 133 -8.93 -17.86 10.38
C PRO A 133 -8.78 -16.34 10.24
N ILE A 134 -8.60 -15.66 11.38
CA ILE A 134 -8.40 -14.20 11.44
C ILE A 134 -6.99 -13.95 11.95
N PHE A 135 -6.21 -13.26 11.13
CA PHE A 135 -4.85 -12.85 11.44
C PHE A 135 -4.76 -11.34 11.62
N PHE A 136 -3.71 -10.88 12.29
CA PHE A 136 -3.45 -9.47 12.47
C PHE A 136 -2.18 -9.03 11.75
N SER A 137 -2.20 -7.81 11.23
CA SER A 137 -0.99 -7.15 10.76
C SER A 137 -0.81 -5.81 11.46
N THR A 138 0.44 -5.36 11.53
CA THR A 138 0.83 -4.06 12.06
C THR A 138 1.66 -3.33 11.02
N ASN A 139 1.44 -2.03 10.91
CA ASN A 139 2.20 -1.15 10.06
C ASN A 139 3.07 -0.24 10.93
N LYS A 140 4.36 -0.19 10.64
CA LYS A 140 5.32 0.67 11.34
C LYS A 140 6.02 1.56 10.34
N THR A 141 5.89 2.87 10.49
CA THR A 141 6.68 3.85 9.74
C THR A 141 8.04 3.95 10.38
N THR A 142 9.09 3.89 9.58
CA THR A 142 10.48 4.06 10.03
C THR A 142 11.17 5.15 9.21
N ALA A 143 12.31 5.64 9.69
CA ALA A 143 13.13 6.62 8.96
C ALA A 143 14.62 6.25 9.15
N PRO A 144 15.09 5.18 8.50
CA PRO A 144 16.44 4.66 8.69
C PRO A 144 17.49 5.69 8.29
N GLY A 145 18.49 5.88 9.16
CA GLY A 145 19.60 6.81 8.92
C GLY A 145 19.23 8.30 8.95
N LEU A 146 18.00 8.67 9.33
CA LEU A 146 17.55 10.04 9.44
C LEU A 146 17.61 10.51 10.90
N THR A 147 18.22 11.68 11.12
CA THR A 147 18.35 12.33 12.44
C THR A 147 18.27 13.82 12.31
N GLY A 148 17.92 14.52 13.40
CA GLY A 148 17.88 16.00 13.47
C GLY A 148 16.59 16.59 12.89
N ASN A 149 16.67 17.84 12.43
CA ASN A 149 15.53 18.57 11.89
C ASN A 149 15.04 17.97 10.57
N VAL A 150 13.74 17.85 10.42
CA VAL A 150 13.10 17.24 9.25
C VAL A 150 11.88 18.05 8.82
N ILE A 151 11.76 18.29 7.54
CA ILE A 151 10.53 18.76 6.90
C ILE A 151 9.92 17.57 6.16
N ALA A 152 8.68 17.25 6.51
CA ALA A 152 7.96 16.14 5.93
C ALA A 152 6.92 16.63 4.90
N PHE A 153 6.81 15.96 3.76
CA PHE A 153 5.76 16.24 2.78
C PHE A 153 5.10 14.94 2.30
N ALA A 154 3.84 15.02 1.90
CA ALA A 154 3.12 13.84 1.40
C ALA A 154 1.93 14.23 0.51
N GLY A 155 1.81 13.54 -0.64
CA GLY A 155 0.68 13.58 -1.58
C GLY A 155 -0.10 12.27 -1.57
N ILE A 156 -0.70 11.94 -0.42
CA ILE A 156 -1.53 10.76 -0.18
C ILE A 156 -2.86 11.17 0.43
N GLY A 157 -3.91 10.33 0.31
CA GLY A 157 -5.26 10.65 0.75
C GLY A 157 -5.43 10.98 2.24
N TYR A 158 -4.47 10.62 3.10
CA TYR A 158 -4.50 10.97 4.53
C TYR A 158 -3.10 11.27 5.07
N PRO A 159 -2.51 12.44 4.73
CA PRO A 159 -1.13 12.79 5.07
C PRO A 159 -0.88 12.92 6.58
N GLU A 160 -1.87 13.36 7.36
CA GLU A 160 -1.74 13.50 8.82
C GLU A 160 -1.39 12.20 9.55
N LYS A 161 -1.81 11.06 9.02
CA LYS A 161 -1.41 9.76 9.56
C LYS A 161 0.11 9.55 9.41
N PHE A 162 0.66 9.91 8.26
CA PHE A 162 2.08 9.84 7.98
C PHE A 162 2.87 10.80 8.87
N PHE A 163 2.47 12.07 8.93
CA PHE A 163 3.13 13.05 9.79
C PHE A 163 3.06 12.68 11.26
N GLY A 164 1.91 12.18 11.73
CA GLY A 164 1.75 11.69 13.10
C GLY A 164 2.63 10.47 13.42
N ALA A 165 2.88 9.59 12.44
CA ALA A 165 3.79 8.47 12.63
C ALA A 165 5.25 8.94 12.71
N LEU A 166 5.67 9.91 11.90
CA LEU A 166 7.01 10.48 11.96
C LEU A 166 7.29 11.20 13.28
N ARG A 167 6.31 11.96 13.82
CA ARG A 167 6.46 12.65 15.12
C ARG A 167 6.73 11.71 16.29
N LYS A 168 6.42 10.42 16.17
CA LYS A 168 6.72 9.40 17.19
C LYS A 168 8.14 8.85 17.12
N LEU A 169 8.92 9.21 16.09
CA LEU A 169 10.28 8.70 15.91
C LEU A 169 11.28 9.52 16.75
N PRO A 170 12.05 8.90 17.66
CA PRO A 170 12.81 9.64 18.67
C PRO A 170 14.05 10.37 18.13
N LYS A 171 14.54 9.99 16.93
CA LYS A 171 15.79 10.54 16.38
C LYS A 171 15.61 11.74 15.46
N ILE A 172 14.37 12.09 15.13
CA ILE A 172 14.04 13.19 14.23
C ILE A 172 13.14 14.20 14.93
N ARG A 173 13.29 15.47 14.55
CA ARG A 173 12.43 16.57 14.97
C ARG A 173 11.70 17.12 13.75
N ILE A 174 10.40 16.88 13.67
CA ILE A 174 9.58 17.46 12.60
C ILE A 174 9.39 18.94 12.88
N ILE A 175 10.00 19.80 12.04
CA ILE A 175 9.88 21.26 12.16
C ILE A 175 8.78 21.81 11.27
N ASP A 176 8.40 21.07 10.23
CA ASP A 176 7.34 21.47 9.32
C ASP A 176 6.72 20.26 8.60
N THR A 177 5.44 20.39 8.19
CA THR A 177 4.71 19.37 7.44
C THR A 177 3.94 20.00 6.29
N ILE A 178 4.12 19.49 5.07
CA ILE A 178 3.54 20.04 3.86
C ILE A 178 2.67 18.99 3.19
N PRO A 179 1.33 19.08 3.34
CA PRO A 179 0.40 18.19 2.65
C PRO A 179 0.22 18.63 1.20
N PHE A 180 0.15 17.65 0.29
CA PHE A 180 -0.26 17.81 -1.09
C PHE A 180 -1.55 17.01 -1.36
N SER A 181 -2.19 17.23 -2.49
CA SER A 181 -3.34 16.45 -2.92
C SER A 181 -2.99 14.97 -3.12
N ASP A 182 -3.97 14.08 -2.98
CA ASP A 182 -3.73 12.66 -3.25
C ASP A 182 -3.29 12.44 -4.71
N HIS A 183 -2.30 11.57 -4.90
CA HIS A 183 -1.64 11.31 -6.18
C HIS A 183 -0.97 12.53 -6.83
N HIS A 184 -0.55 13.53 -6.03
CA HIS A 184 0.10 14.73 -6.53
C HIS A 184 1.31 14.43 -7.44
N GLU A 185 1.41 15.16 -8.55
CA GLU A 185 2.57 15.17 -9.44
C GLU A 185 3.43 16.38 -9.12
N TYR A 186 4.61 16.14 -8.60
CA TYR A 186 5.50 17.20 -8.12
C TYR A 186 6.16 17.96 -9.27
N THR A 187 5.97 19.25 -9.31
CA THR A 187 6.61 20.14 -10.27
C THR A 187 8.06 20.47 -9.89
N GLN A 188 8.85 20.87 -10.88
CA GLN A 188 10.23 21.31 -10.64
C GLN A 188 10.31 22.48 -9.65
N ASN A 189 9.37 23.43 -9.75
CA ASN A 189 9.34 24.61 -8.87
C ASN A 189 9.05 24.24 -7.42
N GLU A 190 8.08 23.35 -7.18
CA GLU A 190 7.79 22.84 -5.84
C GLU A 190 9.00 22.12 -5.22
N MET A 191 9.74 21.34 -6.03
CA MET A 191 10.94 20.66 -5.55
C MET A 191 12.05 21.64 -5.20
N VAL A 192 12.25 22.68 -5.99
CA VAL A 192 13.22 23.76 -5.69
C VAL A 192 12.83 24.48 -4.40
N GLU A 193 11.56 24.81 -4.23
CA GLU A 193 11.05 25.45 -3.01
C GLU A 193 11.27 24.58 -1.76
N LEU A 194 10.89 23.29 -1.82
CA LEU A 194 11.09 22.34 -0.72
C LEU A 194 12.56 22.20 -0.34
N LEU A 195 13.46 22.08 -1.32
CA LEU A 195 14.90 21.99 -1.08
C LEU A 195 15.47 23.28 -0.48
N SER A 196 15.03 24.46 -0.97
CA SER A 196 15.41 25.76 -0.44
C SER A 196 14.96 25.92 1.02
N ARG A 197 13.70 25.55 1.31
CA ARG A 197 13.13 25.58 2.66
C ARG A 197 13.89 24.67 3.62
N ALA A 198 14.25 23.47 3.17
CA ALA A 198 15.03 22.53 3.96
C ALA A 198 16.43 23.11 4.27
N LYS A 199 17.10 23.69 3.27
CA LYS A 199 18.41 24.35 3.44
C LYS A 199 18.34 25.51 4.44
N LYS A 200 17.32 26.38 4.32
CA LYS A 200 17.12 27.53 5.22
C LYS A 200 16.99 27.12 6.70
N HIS A 201 16.42 25.96 6.98
CA HIS A 201 16.16 25.47 8.34
C HIS A 201 17.14 24.39 8.81
N ASP A 202 18.24 24.19 8.10
CA ASP A 202 19.18 23.07 8.34
C ASP A 202 18.43 21.75 8.59
N ALA A 203 17.51 21.43 7.69
CA ALA A 203 16.63 20.29 7.79
C ALA A 203 16.79 19.35 6.60
N LYS A 204 16.44 18.07 6.82
CA LYS A 204 16.36 17.07 5.76
C LYS A 204 14.91 16.93 5.29
N LEU A 205 14.70 16.64 4.01
CA LEU A 205 13.38 16.32 3.47
C LEU A 205 13.06 14.84 3.61
N ILE A 206 11.83 14.55 3.99
CA ILE A 206 11.28 13.18 4.00
C ILE A 206 9.87 13.16 3.42
N CYS A 207 9.56 12.12 2.65
CA CYS A 207 8.22 11.87 2.11
C CYS A 207 7.81 10.40 2.28
N THR A 208 6.63 10.04 1.81
CA THR A 208 6.24 8.63 1.71
C THR A 208 7.01 7.94 0.58
N GLU A 209 7.14 6.62 0.63
CA GLU A 209 7.75 5.85 -0.46
C GLU A 209 6.98 6.02 -1.78
N LYS A 210 5.63 6.11 -1.69
CA LYS A 210 4.74 6.36 -2.83
C LYS A 210 5.01 7.72 -3.49
N ASP A 211 5.31 8.76 -2.71
CA ASP A 211 5.68 10.07 -3.26
C ASP A 211 7.10 10.05 -3.83
N TRP A 212 8.03 9.43 -3.11
CA TRP A 212 9.42 9.36 -3.50
C TRP A 212 9.62 8.72 -4.88
N ILE A 213 8.84 7.67 -5.21
CA ILE A 213 8.95 6.98 -6.49
C ILE A 213 8.52 7.85 -7.70
N LYS A 214 7.71 8.88 -7.46
CA LYS A 214 7.28 9.84 -8.48
C LYS A 214 8.33 10.93 -8.76
N LEU A 215 9.25 11.15 -7.83
CA LEU A 215 10.26 12.20 -7.98
C LEU A 215 11.28 11.86 -9.06
N PRO A 216 11.82 12.87 -9.79
CA PRO A 216 12.95 12.68 -10.70
C PRO A 216 14.18 12.11 -9.96
N GLU A 217 14.99 11.31 -10.64
CA GLU A 217 16.11 10.59 -10.02
C GLU A 217 17.14 11.52 -9.33
N ASN A 218 17.46 12.66 -9.97
CA ASN A 218 18.35 13.66 -9.41
C ASN A 218 17.83 14.30 -8.11
N ILE A 219 16.50 14.37 -7.95
CA ILE A 219 15.83 14.87 -6.75
C ILE A 219 15.76 13.78 -5.69
N ARG A 220 15.43 12.52 -6.07
CA ARG A 220 15.37 11.39 -5.15
C ARG A 220 16.65 11.21 -4.33
N LYS A 221 17.81 11.45 -4.91
CA LYS A 221 19.12 11.38 -4.23
C LYS A 221 19.25 12.35 -3.04
N LYS A 222 18.48 13.44 -3.04
CA LYS A 222 18.51 14.49 -2.01
C LYS A 222 17.41 14.33 -0.96
N ILE A 223 16.43 13.47 -1.20
CA ILE A 223 15.24 13.31 -0.36
C ILE A 223 15.18 11.89 0.18
N LYS A 224 14.91 11.73 1.47
CA LYS A 224 14.68 10.43 2.09
C LYS A 224 13.20 10.07 2.01
N PHE A 225 12.90 8.80 2.00
CA PHE A 225 11.54 8.33 2.22
C PHE A 225 11.44 7.54 3.52
N ALA A 226 10.24 7.48 4.06
CA ALA A 226 9.93 6.66 5.21
C ALA A 226 9.24 5.37 4.74
N PRO A 227 9.91 4.22 4.82
CA PRO A 227 9.30 2.94 4.54
C PRO A 227 8.15 2.64 5.51
N LEU A 228 7.14 1.95 5.00
CA LEU A 228 6.03 1.42 5.77
C LEU A 228 6.22 -0.09 5.92
N ASP A 229 6.84 -0.50 7.01
CA ASP A 229 7.06 -1.92 7.31
C ASP A 229 5.74 -2.55 7.77
N THR A 230 5.25 -3.52 7.02
CA THR A 230 4.07 -4.30 7.36
C THR A 230 4.49 -5.67 7.87
N THR A 231 4.11 -6.00 9.09
CA THR A 231 4.34 -7.32 9.69
C THR A 231 2.99 -8.02 9.89
N ILE A 232 2.88 -9.23 9.39
CA ILE A 232 1.73 -10.11 9.65
C ILE A 232 2.16 -11.12 10.72
N GLU A 233 1.25 -11.48 11.63
CA GLU A 233 1.57 -12.43 12.69
C GLU A 233 2.03 -13.80 12.14
N PRO A 234 2.97 -14.49 12.81
CA PRO A 234 3.59 -15.71 12.29
C PRO A 234 2.62 -16.83 11.93
N GLY A 235 1.48 -16.90 12.62
CA GLY A 235 0.43 -17.86 12.35
C GLY A 235 -0.11 -17.83 10.91
N PHE A 236 -0.09 -16.65 10.26
CA PHE A 236 -0.48 -16.51 8.86
C PHE A 236 0.45 -17.29 7.92
N TYR A 237 1.75 -17.18 8.13
CA TYR A 237 2.74 -17.90 7.30
C TYR A 237 2.67 -19.41 7.51
N SER A 238 2.44 -19.85 8.75
CA SER A 238 2.21 -21.27 9.05
C SER A 238 0.95 -21.77 8.35
N TRP A 239 -0.13 -21.00 8.37
CA TRP A 239 -1.36 -21.31 7.67
C TRP A 239 -1.16 -21.38 6.15
N LEU A 240 -0.41 -20.45 5.52
CA LEU A 240 -0.09 -20.51 4.09
C LEU A 240 0.64 -21.80 3.72
N LYS A 241 1.58 -22.24 4.56
CA LYS A 241 2.30 -23.51 4.34
C LYS A 241 1.35 -24.72 4.32
N THR A 242 0.33 -24.75 5.18
CA THR A 242 -0.68 -25.81 5.17
C THR A 242 -1.53 -25.82 3.90
N ARG A 243 -1.55 -24.71 3.16
CA ARG A 243 -2.23 -24.56 1.86
C ARG A 243 -1.30 -24.79 0.66
N GLY A 244 -0.09 -25.29 0.89
CA GLY A 244 0.89 -25.61 -0.16
C GLY A 244 1.70 -24.43 -0.67
N ILE A 245 1.60 -23.24 -0.07
CA ILE A 245 2.43 -22.08 -0.39
C ILE A 245 3.72 -22.17 0.43
N LYS A 246 4.84 -22.27 -0.26
CA LYS A 246 6.19 -22.38 0.33
C LYS A 246 6.92 -21.05 0.30
#